data_f192060948968671cb102d88d8f231dc
#
_entry.id   f192060948968671cb102d88d8f231dc
#
_cell.length_a   1.000
_cell.length_b   1.000
_cell.length_c   1.000
_cell.angle_alpha   90.00
_cell.angle_beta   90.00
_cell.angle_gamma   90.00
#
_symmetry.space_group_name_H-M   'P 1'
#
loop_
_entity.id
_entity.type
_entity.pdbx_description
1 polymer ?
#
loop_
_entity_poly.entity_id
_entity_poly.type
_entity_poly.pdbx_seq_one_letter_code
_entity_poly.pdbx_strand_id
1 'polypeptide(L)'
;METKQVFKLTNEALQTHNNFQWTVGEWCEAPGTGELCSKGWLHWYHSAELALLMNPIHANIDNPRLFVAEASGAMRDDFGLKGGSTKLRITQEIQYVAPTTEQRVKFAILCASAVCRDKSFIKWANGWLNGSDRSCGEAWAAYYAAADAAAAAAAA
;
A
#
# COMPACT_ATOMS: atom_id res chain seq x y z
N MET A 1 22.28 -0.40 17.21
CA MET A 1 21.65 -0.98 16.00
C MET A 1 20.85 0.15 15.36
N GLU A 2 21.14 0.46 14.11
CA GLU A 2 20.43 1.53 13.40
C GLU A 2 18.99 1.08 13.15
N THR A 3 18.03 1.95 13.47
CA THR A 3 16.60 1.69 13.27
C THR A 3 16.01 2.75 12.36
N LYS A 4 15.05 2.34 11.53
CA LYS A 4 14.27 3.23 10.68
C LYS A 4 12.84 3.27 11.20
N GLN A 5 12.30 4.47 11.44
CA GLN A 5 10.88 4.63 11.72
C GLN A 5 10.05 4.35 10.48
N VAL A 6 9.03 3.54 10.65
CA VAL A 6 8.13 3.08 9.58
C VAL A 6 6.71 2.93 10.13
N PHE A 7 5.76 2.49 9.29
CA PHE A 7 4.36 2.33 9.69
C PHE A 7 3.86 0.91 9.40
N LYS A 8 3.01 0.41 10.30
CA LYS A 8 2.46 -0.94 10.20
C LYS A 8 0.96 -0.93 10.46
N LEU A 9 0.21 -1.70 9.66
CA LEU A 9 -1.19 -2.00 9.92
C LEU A 9 -1.31 -3.39 10.54
N THR A 10 -2.28 -3.52 11.44
CA THR A 10 -2.76 -4.78 12.00
C THR A 10 -4.28 -4.79 12.04
N ASN A 11 -4.89 -5.95 12.24
CA ASN A 11 -6.30 -6.05 12.63
C ASN A 11 -6.50 -5.68 14.12
N GLU A 12 -7.73 -5.74 14.60
CA GLU A 12 -8.08 -5.45 16.00
C GLU A 12 -7.34 -6.35 17.01
N ALA A 13 -7.06 -7.60 16.64
CA ALA A 13 -6.35 -8.57 17.47
C ALA A 13 -4.80 -8.45 17.39
N LEU A 14 -4.27 -7.37 16.81
CA LEU A 14 -2.84 -7.18 16.56
C LEU A 14 -2.26 -8.28 15.64
N GLN A 15 -3.01 -8.71 14.65
CA GLN A 15 -2.57 -9.72 13.70
C GLN A 15 -2.44 -9.16 12.29
N THR A 16 -1.62 -9.82 11.49
CA THR A 16 -1.47 -9.60 10.05
C THR A 16 -1.64 -10.92 9.29
N HIS A 17 -1.25 -10.95 8.02
CA HIS A 17 -1.40 -12.12 7.14
C HIS A 17 -0.98 -13.43 7.84
N ASN A 18 -1.76 -14.50 7.62
CA ASN A 18 -1.61 -15.81 8.26
C ASN A 18 -1.67 -15.78 9.80
N ASN A 19 -2.46 -14.86 10.37
CA ASN A 19 -2.62 -14.70 11.83
C ASN A 19 -1.30 -14.44 12.56
N PHE A 20 -0.33 -13.85 11.87
CA PHE A 20 0.94 -13.49 12.50
C PHE A 20 0.68 -12.48 13.62
N GLN A 21 0.97 -12.86 14.86
CA GLN A 21 0.69 -12.09 16.07
C GLN A 21 1.80 -11.08 16.34
N TRP A 22 1.39 -9.84 16.62
CA TRP A 22 2.27 -8.76 17.05
C TRP A 22 2.07 -8.47 18.54
N THR A 23 3.16 -8.16 19.23
CA THR A 23 3.14 -7.60 20.59
C THR A 23 3.81 -6.23 20.54
N VAL A 24 3.17 -5.22 21.15
CA VAL A 24 3.72 -3.87 21.17
C VAL A 24 5.03 -3.85 21.95
N GLY A 25 6.07 -3.28 21.36
CA GLY A 25 7.41 -3.17 21.94
C GLY A 25 8.32 -4.36 21.70
N GLU A 26 7.81 -5.52 21.27
CA GLU A 26 8.61 -6.73 21.03
C GLU A 26 9.11 -6.78 19.59
N TRP A 27 10.37 -7.18 19.44
CA TRP A 27 10.97 -7.43 18.14
C TRP A 27 10.51 -8.77 17.56
N CYS A 28 10.01 -8.69 16.32
CA CYS A 28 9.79 -9.87 15.47
C CYS A 28 10.94 -10.01 14.48
N GLU A 29 11.24 -11.25 14.08
CA GLU A 29 12.32 -11.55 13.13
C GLU A 29 11.81 -12.38 11.95
N ALA A 30 12.41 -12.14 10.78
CA ALA A 30 12.19 -12.89 9.55
C ALA A 30 13.55 -13.25 8.92
N PRO A 31 13.64 -14.34 8.12
CA PRO A 31 14.90 -14.84 7.61
C PRO A 31 15.59 -13.94 6.58
N GLY A 32 14.91 -12.97 5.97
CA GLY A 32 15.49 -12.10 4.95
C GLY A 32 15.73 -12.77 3.60
N THR A 33 14.98 -13.80 3.28
CA THR A 33 15.15 -14.60 2.06
C THR A 33 13.94 -14.51 1.13
N GLY A 34 14.14 -14.76 -0.15
CA GLY A 34 13.09 -14.70 -1.17
C GLY A 34 12.73 -13.28 -1.58
N GLU A 35 11.69 -13.17 -2.40
CA GLU A 35 11.17 -11.89 -2.87
C GLU A 35 10.53 -11.08 -1.74
N LEU A 36 10.43 -9.75 -1.92
CA LEU A 36 9.88 -8.87 -0.90
C LEU A 36 8.45 -9.28 -0.49
N CYS A 37 7.60 -9.68 -1.43
CA CYS A 37 6.23 -10.12 -1.15
C CYS A 37 6.15 -11.58 -0.69
N SER A 38 7.07 -12.02 0.17
CA SER A 38 7.12 -13.38 0.72
C SER A 38 7.15 -13.38 2.25
N LYS A 39 7.02 -14.56 2.84
CA LYS A 39 7.17 -14.79 4.29
C LYS A 39 8.59 -14.51 4.83
N GLY A 40 9.55 -14.26 3.94
CA GLY A 40 10.92 -13.94 4.31
C GLY A 40 11.12 -12.54 4.87
N TRP A 41 10.11 -11.69 4.81
CA TRP A 41 10.23 -10.28 5.17
C TRP A 41 9.07 -9.82 6.05
N LEU A 42 9.35 -8.93 7.01
CA LEU A 42 8.35 -8.22 7.81
C LEU A 42 8.03 -6.90 7.10
N HIS A 43 6.83 -6.81 6.52
CA HIS A 43 6.42 -5.69 5.68
C HIS A 43 5.97 -4.49 6.49
N TRP A 44 6.29 -3.30 5.98
CA TRP A 44 5.96 -1.99 6.54
C TRP A 44 5.76 -0.95 5.43
N TYR A 45 5.30 0.25 5.80
CA TYR A 45 5.08 1.37 4.89
C TYR A 45 5.93 2.58 5.31
N HIS A 46 6.27 3.41 4.33
CA HIS A 46 7.09 4.61 4.55
C HIS A 46 6.32 5.73 5.25
N SER A 47 4.99 5.81 5.07
CA SER A 47 4.13 6.77 5.75
C SER A 47 2.81 6.16 6.18
N ALA A 48 2.14 6.82 7.11
CA ALA A 48 0.82 6.45 7.60
C ALA A 48 -0.24 6.49 6.50
N GLU A 49 -0.22 7.55 5.69
CA GLU A 49 -1.15 7.75 4.59
C GLU A 49 -0.99 6.66 3.54
N LEU A 50 0.25 6.30 3.21
CA LEU A 50 0.54 5.24 2.26
C LEU A 50 0.05 3.88 2.76
N ALA A 51 0.22 3.58 4.06
CA ALA A 51 -0.31 2.38 4.68
C ALA A 51 -1.83 2.27 4.49
N LEU A 52 -2.55 3.36 4.74
CA LEU A 52 -4.02 3.41 4.63
C LEU A 52 -4.51 3.35 3.18
N LEU A 53 -3.82 4.03 2.25
CA LEU A 53 -4.15 4.00 0.82
C LEU A 53 -3.90 2.62 0.20
N MET A 54 -2.80 1.97 0.57
CA MET A 54 -2.41 0.67 0.04
C MET A 54 -3.06 -0.51 0.77
N ASN A 55 -3.75 -0.28 1.90
CA ASN A 55 -4.38 -1.35 2.65
C ASN A 55 -5.29 -2.25 1.79
N PRO A 56 -6.21 -1.73 0.97
CA PRO A 56 -7.09 -2.58 0.16
C PRO A 56 -6.36 -3.48 -0.84
N ILE A 57 -5.17 -3.08 -1.25
CA ILE A 57 -4.37 -3.76 -2.28
C ILE A 57 -3.40 -4.78 -1.63
N HIS A 58 -2.73 -4.38 -0.55
CA HIS A 58 -1.64 -5.16 0.04
C HIS A 58 -2.06 -6.03 1.23
N ALA A 59 -2.88 -5.50 2.13
CA ALA A 59 -3.20 -6.15 3.39
C ALA A 59 -4.69 -6.53 3.51
N ASN A 60 -5.56 -5.69 2.96
CA ASN A 60 -7.01 -5.84 2.97
C ASN A 60 -7.56 -6.15 4.38
N ILE A 61 -7.12 -5.36 5.35
CA ILE A 61 -7.54 -5.47 6.74
C ILE A 61 -8.75 -4.58 6.96
N ASP A 62 -9.85 -5.16 7.43
CA ASP A 62 -11.02 -4.40 7.87
C ASP A 62 -10.69 -3.68 9.18
N ASN A 63 -11.13 -2.40 9.29
CA ASN A 63 -10.90 -1.55 10.47
C ASN A 63 -9.45 -1.63 11.00
N PRO A 64 -8.44 -1.34 10.15
CA PRO A 64 -7.05 -1.53 10.53
C PRO A 64 -6.65 -0.62 11.68
N ARG A 65 -5.84 -1.14 12.59
CA ARG A 65 -5.09 -0.35 13.57
C ARG A 65 -3.76 0.05 12.96
N LEU A 66 -3.37 1.30 13.15
CA LEU A 66 -2.15 1.87 12.59
C LEU A 66 -1.12 2.11 13.69
N PHE A 67 0.09 1.64 13.44
CA PHE A 67 1.20 1.76 14.39
C PHE A 67 2.40 2.48 13.77
N VAL A 68 3.06 3.31 14.57
CA VAL A 68 4.47 3.61 14.39
C VAL A 68 5.23 2.32 14.69
N ALA A 69 6.21 2.02 13.87
CA ALA A 69 7.04 0.83 14.00
C ALA A 69 8.51 1.18 13.77
N GLU A 70 9.39 0.32 14.22
CA GLU A 70 10.82 0.42 13.97
C GLU A 70 11.28 -0.80 13.19
N ALA A 71 11.93 -0.54 12.05
CA ALA A 71 12.55 -1.54 11.21
C ALA A 71 14.06 -1.56 11.43
N SER A 72 14.67 -2.73 11.41
CA SER A 72 16.12 -2.92 11.55
C SER A 72 16.58 -4.17 10.80
N GLY A 73 17.89 -4.35 10.72
CA GLY A 73 18.53 -5.46 10.00
C GLY A 73 18.58 -5.24 8.50
N ALA A 74 18.57 -6.32 7.73
CA ALA A 74 18.50 -6.20 6.27
C ALA A 74 17.16 -5.63 5.84
N MET A 75 17.17 -4.74 4.85
CA MET A 75 15.97 -4.08 4.35
C MET A 75 15.86 -4.21 2.84
N ARG A 76 14.62 -4.27 2.35
CA ARG A 76 14.26 -4.14 0.95
C ARG A 76 13.18 -3.08 0.79
N ASP A 77 13.12 -2.49 -0.38
CA ASP A 77 12.17 -1.42 -0.72
C ASP A 77 11.51 -1.71 -2.07
N ASP A 78 10.25 -1.37 -2.19
CA ASP A 78 9.44 -1.45 -3.40
C ASP A 78 9.14 -0.02 -3.88
N PHE A 79 10.13 0.64 -4.44
CA PHE A 79 10.06 1.98 -5.04
C PHE A 79 9.37 3.02 -4.12
N GLY A 80 9.56 2.91 -2.81
CA GLY A 80 8.94 3.81 -1.83
C GLY A 80 7.48 3.50 -1.49
N LEU A 81 6.86 2.48 -2.09
CA LEU A 81 5.48 2.09 -1.77
C LEU A 81 5.42 1.33 -0.44
N LYS A 82 6.20 0.30 -0.32
CA LYS A 82 6.35 -0.49 0.91
C LYS A 82 7.76 -0.98 1.05
N GLY A 83 8.13 -1.38 2.22
CA GLY A 83 9.39 -2.05 2.48
C GLY A 83 9.20 -3.33 3.26
N GLY A 84 10.30 -4.05 3.40
CA GLY A 84 10.44 -5.21 4.27
C GLY A 84 11.75 -5.17 5.01
N SER A 85 11.76 -5.68 6.23
CA SER A 85 12.96 -5.80 7.05
C SER A 85 13.04 -7.18 7.69
N THR A 86 14.24 -7.55 8.12
CA THR A 86 14.42 -8.80 8.86
C THR A 86 14.06 -8.67 10.33
N LYS A 87 13.98 -7.43 10.86
CA LYS A 87 13.54 -7.14 12.22
C LYS A 87 12.53 -5.99 12.18
N LEU A 88 11.43 -6.16 12.90
CA LEU A 88 10.39 -5.13 12.99
C LEU A 88 9.73 -5.21 14.36
N ARG A 89 9.45 -4.07 14.97
CA ARG A 89 8.57 -3.99 16.14
C ARG A 89 7.56 -2.87 15.95
N ILE A 90 6.34 -3.09 16.36
CA ILE A 90 5.34 -2.02 16.52
C ILE A 90 5.56 -1.36 17.88
N THR A 91 5.52 -0.03 17.92
CA THR A 91 5.86 0.70 19.16
C THR A 91 4.69 1.48 19.73
N GLN A 92 3.99 2.25 18.90
CA GLN A 92 2.92 3.12 19.33
C GLN A 92 1.76 3.08 18.36
N GLU A 93 0.56 2.84 18.86
CA GLU A 93 -0.66 3.03 18.07
C GLU A 93 -0.93 4.51 17.87
N ILE A 94 -1.28 4.89 16.66
CA ILE A 94 -1.63 6.26 16.30
C ILE A 94 -3.03 6.33 15.73
N GLN A 95 -3.75 7.38 16.12
CA GLN A 95 -5.04 7.68 15.54
C GLN A 95 -4.88 8.19 14.11
N TYR A 96 -5.82 7.87 13.25
CA TYR A 96 -5.83 8.32 11.87
C TYR A 96 -7.24 8.69 11.42
N VAL A 97 -7.30 9.50 10.37
CA VAL A 97 -8.54 9.72 9.61
C VAL A 97 -8.47 8.86 8.36
N ALA A 98 -9.45 7.98 8.19
CA ALA A 98 -9.49 7.12 7.01
C ALA A 98 -9.57 7.95 5.73
N PRO A 99 -8.81 7.59 4.68
CA PRO A 99 -8.92 8.25 3.38
C PRO A 99 -10.36 8.21 2.86
N THR A 100 -10.85 9.35 2.42
CA THR A 100 -12.17 9.45 1.80
C THR A 100 -12.22 8.66 0.49
N THR A 101 -13.41 8.33 0.02
CA THR A 101 -13.60 7.70 -1.31
C THR A 101 -12.96 8.55 -2.40
N GLU A 102 -13.11 9.87 -2.34
CA GLU A 102 -12.50 10.78 -3.33
C GLU A 102 -10.97 10.69 -3.31
N GLN A 103 -10.34 10.66 -2.14
CA GLN A 103 -8.89 10.51 -2.03
C GLN A 103 -8.40 9.16 -2.57
N ARG A 104 -9.13 8.08 -2.31
CA ARG A 104 -8.82 6.75 -2.87
C ARG A 104 -8.92 6.72 -4.39
N VAL A 105 -9.97 7.33 -4.95
CA VAL A 105 -10.16 7.45 -6.40
C VAL A 105 -9.06 8.31 -7.01
N LYS A 106 -8.73 9.46 -6.42
CA LYS A 106 -7.58 10.30 -6.86
C LYS A 106 -6.29 9.51 -6.91
N PHE A 107 -5.99 8.76 -5.85
CA PHE A 107 -4.79 7.92 -5.79
C PHE A 107 -4.76 6.89 -6.92
N ALA A 108 -5.87 6.17 -7.13
CA ALA A 108 -5.99 5.18 -8.20
C ALA A 108 -5.81 5.80 -9.59
N ILE A 109 -6.42 6.95 -9.85
CA ILE A 109 -6.27 7.70 -11.11
C ILE A 109 -4.81 8.11 -11.34
N LEU A 110 -4.13 8.63 -10.31
CA LEU A 110 -2.73 9.03 -10.41
C LEU A 110 -1.82 7.84 -10.71
N CYS A 111 -2.03 6.70 -10.04
CA CYS A 111 -1.31 5.47 -10.31
C CYS A 111 -1.52 4.98 -11.76
N ALA A 112 -2.77 4.94 -12.22
CA ALA A 112 -3.10 4.54 -13.59
C ALA A 112 -2.52 5.51 -14.63
N SER A 113 -2.56 6.81 -14.36
CA SER A 113 -2.00 7.84 -15.26
C SER A 113 -0.48 7.76 -15.42
N ALA A 114 0.21 7.20 -14.43
CA ALA A 114 1.67 7.01 -14.51
C ALA A 114 2.07 5.97 -15.58
N VAL A 115 1.22 4.98 -15.83
CA VAL A 115 1.51 3.86 -16.74
C VAL A 115 0.63 3.83 -17.99
N CYS A 116 -0.62 4.25 -17.91
CA CYS A 116 -1.56 4.27 -19.03
C CYS A 116 -1.19 5.38 -20.02
N ARG A 117 -1.21 5.05 -21.32
CA ARG A 117 -0.93 5.99 -22.41
C ARG A 117 -2.15 6.25 -23.30
N ASP A 118 -3.30 5.69 -22.97
CA ASP A 118 -4.54 5.93 -23.68
C ASP A 118 -4.98 7.39 -23.52
N LYS A 119 -5.23 8.05 -24.67
CA LYS A 119 -5.56 9.49 -24.68
C LYS A 119 -6.94 9.79 -24.09
N SER A 120 -7.90 8.89 -24.25
CA SER A 120 -9.27 9.06 -23.73
C SER A 120 -9.24 8.95 -22.20
N PHE A 121 -8.51 7.97 -21.67
CA PHE A 121 -8.27 7.84 -20.25
C PHE A 121 -7.59 9.08 -19.65
N ILE A 122 -6.49 9.54 -20.27
CA ILE A 122 -5.74 10.70 -19.78
C ILE A 122 -6.63 11.95 -19.76
N LYS A 123 -7.45 12.16 -20.80
CA LYS A 123 -8.40 13.28 -20.85
C LYS A 123 -9.42 13.21 -19.72
N TRP A 124 -10.06 12.05 -19.54
CA TRP A 124 -11.01 11.83 -18.46
C TRP A 124 -10.34 11.98 -17.08
N ALA A 125 -9.16 11.37 -16.86
CA ALA A 125 -8.42 11.45 -15.61
C ALA A 125 -8.13 12.92 -15.21
N ASN A 126 -7.69 13.73 -16.15
CA ASN A 126 -7.46 15.16 -15.92
C ASN A 126 -8.76 15.90 -15.60
N GLY A 127 -9.86 15.61 -16.30
CA GLY A 127 -11.19 16.16 -16.02
C GLY A 127 -11.67 15.77 -14.62
N TRP A 128 -11.46 14.51 -14.24
CA TRP A 128 -11.84 14.04 -12.92
C TRP A 128 -11.01 14.69 -11.81
N LEU A 129 -9.69 14.77 -11.97
CA LEU A 129 -8.78 15.35 -10.98
C LEU A 129 -9.02 16.85 -10.75
N ASN A 130 -9.35 17.62 -11.80
CA ASN A 130 -9.65 19.05 -11.70
C ASN A 130 -11.12 19.35 -11.39
N GLY A 131 -11.99 18.32 -11.34
CA GLY A 131 -13.40 18.45 -11.00
C GLY A 131 -14.33 18.84 -12.15
N SER A 132 -13.84 18.95 -13.40
CA SER A 132 -14.66 19.33 -14.55
C SER A 132 -15.51 18.17 -15.11
N ASP A 133 -15.09 16.92 -14.87
CA ASP A 133 -15.82 15.72 -15.29
C ASP A 133 -15.75 14.65 -14.20
N ARG A 134 -16.84 14.45 -13.49
CA ARG A 134 -17.01 13.42 -12.46
C ARG A 134 -17.90 12.27 -12.93
N SER A 135 -18.16 12.16 -14.25
CA SER A 135 -18.96 11.08 -14.80
C SER A 135 -18.32 9.71 -14.56
N CYS A 136 -19.13 8.71 -14.28
CA CYS A 136 -18.67 7.32 -14.10
C CYS A 136 -18.56 6.54 -15.41
N GLY A 137 -19.09 7.07 -16.53
CA GLY A 137 -19.13 6.36 -17.81
C GLY A 137 -17.74 6.03 -18.36
N GLU A 138 -16.81 6.96 -18.25
CA GLU A 138 -15.44 6.76 -18.72
C GLU A 138 -14.55 5.99 -17.72
N ALA A 139 -14.94 5.93 -16.44
CA ALA A 139 -14.22 5.17 -15.43
C ALA A 139 -14.18 3.66 -15.73
N TRP A 140 -15.24 3.12 -16.32
CA TRP A 140 -15.30 1.72 -16.75
C TRP A 140 -14.39 1.45 -17.94
N ALA A 141 -14.34 2.33 -18.94
CA ALA A 141 -13.42 2.21 -20.06
C ALA A 141 -11.96 2.24 -19.58
N ALA A 142 -11.65 3.11 -18.63
CA ALA A 142 -10.34 3.21 -18.00
C ALA A 142 -9.97 1.95 -17.21
N TYR A 143 -10.93 1.35 -16.49
CA TYR A 143 -10.71 0.10 -15.76
C TYR A 143 -10.33 -1.04 -16.71
N TYR A 144 -11.06 -1.22 -17.81
CA TYR A 144 -10.75 -2.25 -18.78
C TYR A 144 -9.42 -2.01 -19.50
N ALA A 145 -9.12 -0.77 -19.88
CA ALA A 145 -7.85 -0.42 -20.51
C ALA A 145 -6.65 -0.67 -19.58
N ALA A 146 -6.80 -0.38 -18.27
CA ALA A 146 -5.78 -0.67 -17.28
C ALA A 146 -5.61 -2.19 -17.04
N ALA A 147 -6.70 -2.95 -17.02
CA ALA A 147 -6.65 -4.40 -16.90
C ALA A 147 -5.97 -5.06 -18.10
N ASP A 148 -6.27 -4.61 -19.32
CA ASP A 148 -5.64 -5.09 -20.56
C ASP A 148 -4.15 -4.75 -20.60
N ALA A 149 -3.76 -3.53 -20.17
CA ALA A 149 -2.35 -3.14 -20.08
C ALA A 149 -1.57 -3.96 -19.06
N ALA A 150 -2.18 -4.28 -17.91
CA ALA A 150 -1.59 -5.13 -16.88
C ALA A 150 -1.43 -6.58 -17.39
N ALA A 151 -2.43 -7.12 -18.11
CA ALA A 151 -2.35 -8.44 -18.71
C ALA A 151 -1.26 -8.51 -19.79
N ALA A 152 -1.12 -7.48 -20.63
CA ALA A 152 -0.07 -7.40 -21.64
C ALA A 152 1.33 -7.32 -21.02
N ALA A 153 1.49 -6.58 -19.93
CA ALA A 153 2.76 -6.47 -19.19
C ALA A 153 3.15 -7.78 -18.48
N ALA A 154 2.18 -8.59 -18.08
CA ALA A 154 2.41 -9.90 -17.46
C ALA A 154 2.76 -11.00 -18.48
N ALA A 155 2.50 -10.77 -19.78
CA ALA A 155 2.76 -11.71 -20.87
C ALA A 155 4.09 -11.43 -21.60
N ALA A 156 4.79 -10.34 -21.24
CA ALA A 156 6.06 -9.91 -21.84
C ALA A 156 7.26 -10.27 -20.94
#